data_ea3341d1aa842387f104d55c5e9ee97e
#
_entry.id   ea3341d1aa842387f104d55c5e9ee97e
#
_cell.length_a   1.000
_cell.length_b   1.000
_cell.length_c   1.000
_cell.angle_alpha   90.00
_cell.angle_beta   90.00
_cell.angle_gamma   90.00
#
_symmetry.space_group_name_H-M   'P 1'
#
loop_
_entity.id
_entity.type
_entity.pdbx_description
1 polymer ?
#
loop_
_entity_poly.entity_id
_entity_poly.type
_entity_poly.pdbx_seq_one_letter_code
_entity_poly.pdbx_strand_id
1 'polypeptide(L)'
;MEFHPDNREGCDLYLTNDTLEYDAWRHAYTVEMERTKGKLIVEASGLPESVSRSTLSIDGLYGQTDCHFRYTGTASVRLETRWEDPTGNVTKTLLAPSREKDGSKLKVNFLDAAGAEIPDVQPKPVNITLKRNELTVLRYVYDGDKFTIYVLVNDNWEEIHGMEID
;
A
#
# COMPACT_ATOMS: atom_id res chain seq x y z
N MET A 1 -3.67 19.20 -1.65
CA MET A 1 -2.98 18.30 -2.63
C MET A 1 -3.68 16.96 -2.60
N GLU A 2 -4.08 16.50 -3.77
CA GLU A 2 -4.76 15.21 -3.95
C GLU A 2 -3.74 14.07 -4.01
N PHE A 3 -4.04 12.96 -3.34
CA PHE A 3 -3.12 11.82 -3.27
C PHE A 3 -3.29 10.81 -4.40
N HIS A 4 -4.54 10.56 -4.79
CA HIS A 4 -4.90 9.43 -5.65
C HIS A 4 -5.84 9.85 -6.78
N PRO A 5 -5.36 10.68 -7.72
CA PRO A 5 -6.17 11.08 -8.86
C PRO A 5 -6.58 9.84 -9.67
N ASP A 6 -7.81 9.81 -10.12
CA ASP A 6 -8.38 8.70 -10.91
C ASP A 6 -8.25 7.31 -10.26
N ASN A 7 -8.27 7.26 -8.92
CA ASN A 7 -8.05 6.03 -8.13
C ASN A 7 -6.70 5.32 -8.40
N ARG A 8 -5.68 6.08 -8.79
CA ARG A 8 -4.32 5.60 -9.03
C ARG A 8 -3.38 5.95 -7.89
N GLU A 9 -2.19 5.40 -7.91
CA GLU A 9 -1.16 5.66 -6.89
C GLU A 9 -0.85 7.16 -6.74
N GLY A 10 -0.79 7.91 -7.84
CA GLY A 10 -0.37 9.32 -7.83
C GLY A 10 1.13 9.49 -7.51
N CYS A 11 1.56 10.74 -7.40
CA CYS A 11 2.96 11.07 -7.14
C CYS A 11 3.37 10.80 -5.69
N ASP A 12 4.64 10.47 -5.48
CA ASP A 12 5.25 10.53 -4.15
C ASP A 12 5.45 12.01 -3.78
N LEU A 13 5.00 12.36 -2.59
CA LEU A 13 4.94 13.75 -2.15
C LEU A 13 5.63 13.90 -0.81
N TYR A 14 6.53 14.87 -0.75
CA TYR A 14 7.25 15.24 0.47
C TYR A 14 6.87 16.66 0.86
N LEU A 15 6.72 16.88 2.15
CA LEU A 15 6.43 18.19 2.75
C LEU A 15 7.38 18.46 3.91
N THR A 16 7.50 19.73 4.28
CA THR A 16 8.14 20.16 5.52
C THR A 16 7.22 21.13 6.25
N ASN A 17 7.24 21.07 7.57
CA ASN A 17 6.66 22.07 8.46
C ASN A 17 7.68 23.04 9.03
N ASP A 18 8.93 22.94 8.60
CA ASP A 18 10.00 23.81 9.07
C ASP A 18 9.69 25.27 8.71
N THR A 19 9.81 26.15 9.70
CA THR A 19 9.73 27.58 9.48
C THR A 19 11.12 28.11 9.18
N LEU A 20 11.30 28.66 8.00
CA LEU A 20 12.55 29.32 7.63
C LEU A 20 12.49 30.78 8.03
N GLU A 21 13.37 31.18 8.94
CA GLU A 21 13.57 32.60 9.26
C GLU A 21 14.43 33.25 8.19
N TYR A 22 13.95 34.36 7.64
CA TYR A 22 14.72 35.11 6.67
C TYR A 22 15.90 35.77 7.36
N ASP A 23 17.09 35.52 6.85
CA ASP A 23 18.32 36.17 7.21
C ASP A 23 19.00 36.71 5.94
N ALA A 24 19.17 38.04 5.87
CA ALA A 24 19.74 38.70 4.71
C ALA A 24 21.19 38.27 4.39
N TRP A 25 21.87 37.64 5.34
CA TRP A 25 23.27 37.15 5.22
C TRP A 25 23.33 35.63 4.96
N ARG A 26 22.21 34.94 5.09
CA ARG A 26 22.13 33.49 4.93
C ARG A 26 21.57 33.13 3.56
N HIS A 27 22.40 32.53 2.71
CA HIS A 27 22.05 32.18 1.34
C HIS A 27 21.75 30.69 1.12
N ALA A 28 21.83 29.87 2.17
CA ALA A 28 21.55 28.45 2.11
C ALA A 28 20.78 28.00 3.36
N TYR A 29 19.75 27.19 3.14
CA TYR A 29 18.92 26.61 4.17
C TYR A 29 18.83 25.10 3.96
N THR A 30 18.89 24.35 5.05
CA THR A 30 18.61 22.92 5.05
C THR A 30 17.24 22.70 5.68
N VAL A 31 16.38 21.97 5.01
CA VAL A 31 15.06 21.59 5.52
C VAL A 31 14.92 20.08 5.49
N GLU A 32 14.31 19.51 6.52
CA GLU A 32 13.96 18.11 6.56
C GLU A 32 12.60 17.92 5.87
N MET A 33 12.57 16.97 4.95
CA MET A 33 11.36 16.64 4.20
C MET A 33 10.79 15.32 4.69
N GLU A 34 9.50 15.30 4.97
CA GLU A 34 8.78 14.10 5.36
C GLU A 34 7.86 13.61 4.25
N ARG A 35 7.86 12.30 4.02
CA ARG A 35 6.94 11.68 3.06
C ARG A 35 5.51 11.76 3.59
N THR A 36 4.58 12.10 2.72
CA THR A 36 3.15 12.20 3.07
C THR A 36 2.41 10.88 2.98
N LYS A 37 2.95 9.92 2.23
CA LYS A 37 2.39 8.59 2.01
C LYS A 37 3.17 7.52 2.78
N GLY A 38 2.53 6.38 3.00
CA GLY A 38 3.18 5.12 3.37
C GLY A 38 3.46 4.28 2.14
N LYS A 39 4.31 3.28 2.28
CA LYS A 39 4.61 2.28 1.25
C LYS A 39 3.93 0.97 1.61
N LEU A 40 3.16 0.43 0.68
CA LEU A 40 2.59 -0.92 0.75
C LEU A 40 3.34 -1.82 -0.22
N ILE A 41 3.74 -2.99 0.27
CA ILE A 41 4.25 -4.09 -0.55
C ILE A 41 3.30 -5.27 -0.35
N VAL A 42 2.78 -5.81 -1.44
CA VAL A 42 2.00 -7.05 -1.43
C VAL A 42 2.80 -8.12 -2.15
N GLU A 43 3.10 -9.19 -1.44
CA GLU A 43 3.82 -10.36 -1.95
C GLU A 43 2.88 -11.56 -1.97
N ALA A 44 2.94 -12.38 -3.01
CA ALA A 44 2.18 -13.62 -3.10
C ALA A 44 3.08 -14.76 -3.53
N SER A 45 2.92 -15.92 -2.90
CA SER A 45 3.71 -17.13 -3.18
C SER A 45 2.85 -18.39 -3.10
N GLY A 46 3.35 -19.48 -3.71
CA GLY A 46 2.66 -20.77 -3.73
C GLY A 46 1.49 -20.86 -4.70
N LEU A 47 1.25 -19.83 -5.50
CA LEU A 47 0.13 -19.77 -6.43
C LEU A 47 0.29 -20.75 -7.59
N PRO A 48 -0.83 -21.29 -8.14
CA PRO A 48 -0.78 -22.16 -9.32
C PRO A 48 -0.27 -21.38 -10.56
N GLU A 49 0.31 -22.10 -11.50
CA GLU A 49 0.83 -21.55 -12.77
C GLU A 49 -0.25 -20.88 -13.63
N SER A 50 -1.53 -21.20 -13.40
CA SER A 50 -2.65 -20.56 -14.09
C SER A 50 -2.83 -19.09 -13.71
N VAL A 51 -2.27 -18.65 -12.58
CA VAL A 51 -2.31 -17.26 -12.15
C VAL A 51 -1.22 -16.47 -12.85
N SER A 52 -1.60 -15.45 -13.60
CA SER A 52 -0.67 -14.62 -14.36
C SER A 52 -0.85 -13.12 -14.13
N ARG A 53 -1.88 -12.73 -13.38
CA ARG A 53 -2.18 -11.35 -13.04
C ARG A 53 -2.78 -11.26 -11.64
N SER A 54 -2.68 -10.08 -11.05
CA SER A 54 -3.45 -9.72 -9.87
C SER A 54 -4.05 -8.33 -10.00
N THR A 55 -5.19 -8.13 -9.37
CA THR A 55 -5.72 -6.79 -9.09
C THR A 55 -5.68 -6.55 -7.60
N LEU A 56 -5.32 -5.35 -7.23
CA LEU A 56 -5.34 -4.88 -5.85
C LEU A 56 -6.29 -3.68 -5.79
N SER A 57 -7.22 -3.70 -4.85
CA SER A 57 -8.03 -2.55 -4.52
C SER A 57 -7.96 -2.26 -3.04
N ILE A 58 -7.85 -0.99 -2.69
CA ILE A 58 -7.85 -0.54 -1.31
C ILE A 58 -8.73 0.69 -1.16
N ASP A 59 -9.58 0.67 -0.15
CA ASP A 59 -10.51 1.75 0.20
C ASP A 59 -10.17 2.31 1.59
N GLY A 60 -10.82 3.41 1.98
CA GLY A 60 -10.68 3.98 3.33
C GLY A 60 -9.42 4.80 3.55
N LEU A 61 -8.79 5.27 2.48
CA LEU A 61 -7.63 6.16 2.51
C LEU A 61 -8.06 7.63 2.60
N TYR A 62 -7.17 8.48 3.11
CA TYR A 62 -7.32 9.92 2.93
C TYR A 62 -7.15 10.32 1.47
N GLY A 63 -7.94 11.31 1.02
CA GLY A 63 -7.91 11.79 -0.36
C GLY A 63 -6.90 12.88 -0.62
N GLN A 64 -6.60 13.70 0.37
CA GLN A 64 -5.75 14.88 0.22
C GLN A 64 -5.11 15.31 1.54
N THR A 65 -4.07 16.13 1.43
CA THR A 65 -3.43 16.82 2.56
C THR A 65 -3.16 18.28 2.24
N ASP A 66 -3.05 19.10 3.27
CA ASP A 66 -2.50 20.46 3.18
C ASP A 66 -0.99 20.47 3.51
N CYS A 67 -0.39 21.65 3.49
CA CYS A 67 1.04 21.83 3.80
C CYS A 67 1.39 21.60 5.28
N HIS A 68 0.40 21.44 6.16
CA HIS A 68 0.59 21.17 7.59
C HIS A 68 0.27 19.72 7.96
N PHE A 69 0.29 18.81 7.00
CA PHE A 69 -0.06 17.38 7.16
C PHE A 69 -1.49 17.16 7.74
N ARG A 70 -2.42 18.06 7.45
CA ARG A 70 -3.82 17.84 7.80
C ARG A 70 -4.50 17.04 6.68
N TYR A 71 -4.79 15.80 6.99
CA TYR A 71 -5.37 14.85 6.05
C TYR A 71 -6.88 14.95 6.03
N THR A 72 -7.48 15.02 4.84
CA THR A 72 -8.93 15.13 4.64
C THR A 72 -9.40 14.34 3.42
N GLY A 73 -10.70 14.29 3.22
CA GLY A 73 -11.30 13.59 2.09
C GLY A 73 -11.22 12.07 2.20
N THR A 74 -11.64 11.41 1.15
CA THR A 74 -11.63 9.94 1.03
C THR A 74 -11.11 9.56 -0.35
N ALA A 75 -10.28 8.53 -0.41
CA ALA A 75 -9.78 7.97 -1.66
C ALA A 75 -9.78 6.44 -1.62
N SER A 76 -9.74 5.88 -2.80
CA SER A 76 -9.45 4.47 -3.05
C SER A 76 -8.40 4.35 -4.13
N VAL A 77 -7.69 3.21 -4.17
CA VAL A 77 -6.69 2.92 -5.20
C VAL A 77 -6.97 1.56 -5.80
N ARG A 78 -6.78 1.45 -7.11
CA ARG A 78 -6.88 0.20 -7.86
C ARG A 78 -5.64 0.03 -8.73
N LEU A 79 -5.04 -1.14 -8.64
CA LEU A 79 -3.86 -1.50 -9.41
C LEU A 79 -4.09 -2.87 -10.06
N GLU A 80 -3.55 -3.03 -11.26
CA GLU A 80 -3.42 -4.32 -11.92
C GLU A 80 -1.95 -4.60 -12.15
N THR A 81 -1.50 -5.78 -11.77
CA THR A 81 -0.12 -6.24 -11.98
C THR A 81 -0.14 -7.48 -12.85
N ARG A 82 0.66 -7.47 -13.92
CA ARG A 82 0.94 -8.66 -14.74
C ARG A 82 2.24 -9.28 -14.26
N TRP A 83 2.31 -10.59 -14.25
CA TRP A 83 3.44 -11.32 -13.74
C TRP A 83 4.28 -11.87 -14.87
N GLU A 84 5.56 -11.60 -14.78
CA GLU A 84 6.55 -12.20 -15.68
C GLU A 84 7.08 -13.53 -15.12
N ASP A 85 7.04 -13.67 -13.79
CA ASP A 85 7.44 -14.87 -13.06
C ASP A 85 6.27 -15.40 -12.21
N PRO A 86 5.73 -16.60 -12.49
CA PRO A 86 4.62 -17.18 -11.75
C PRO A 86 4.99 -17.63 -10.32
N THR A 87 6.26 -17.70 -9.97
CA THR A 87 6.73 -18.22 -8.67
C THR A 87 6.73 -17.16 -7.57
N GLY A 88 6.63 -15.87 -7.90
CA GLY A 88 6.56 -14.80 -6.91
C GLY A 88 6.09 -13.50 -7.53
N ASN A 89 5.02 -12.95 -6.97
CA ASN A 89 4.51 -11.65 -7.36
C ASN A 89 4.70 -10.65 -6.25
N VAL A 90 5.24 -9.49 -6.61
CA VAL A 90 5.42 -8.37 -5.71
C VAL A 90 4.81 -7.12 -6.34
N THR A 91 3.77 -6.58 -5.70
CA THR A 91 3.20 -5.29 -6.04
C THR A 91 3.65 -4.26 -5.01
N LYS A 92 4.18 -3.13 -5.48
CA LYS A 92 4.64 -2.02 -4.64
C LYS A 92 3.83 -0.79 -4.97
N THR A 93 3.33 -0.10 -3.95
CA THR A 93 2.55 1.12 -4.15
C THR A 93 2.71 2.10 -2.98
N LEU A 94 2.56 3.38 -3.26
CA LEU A 94 2.56 4.46 -2.29
C LEU A 94 1.12 4.91 -2.04
N LEU A 95 0.69 4.81 -0.79
CA LEU A 95 -0.69 5.04 -0.39
C LEU A 95 -0.78 6.12 0.68
N ALA A 96 -1.82 6.93 0.59
CA ALA A 96 -2.19 7.83 1.67
C ALA A 96 -2.48 7.03 2.95
N PRO A 97 -2.36 7.66 4.13
CA PRO A 97 -2.72 7.02 5.38
C PRO A 97 -4.18 6.57 5.42
N SER A 98 -4.46 5.54 6.21
CA SER A 98 -5.81 5.11 6.55
C SER A 98 -6.52 6.21 7.35
N ARG A 99 -7.82 6.38 7.11
CA ARG A 99 -8.63 7.35 7.83
C ARG A 99 -8.89 6.96 9.28
N GLU A 100 -8.90 5.67 9.55
CA GLU A 100 -9.15 5.07 10.86
C GLU A 100 -8.22 3.87 11.07
N LYS A 101 -8.05 3.48 12.31
CA LYS A 101 -7.36 2.23 12.63
C LYS A 101 -8.12 1.06 12.03
N ASP A 102 -7.41 0.19 11.31
CA ASP A 102 -7.95 -0.96 10.57
C ASP A 102 -9.08 -0.57 9.58
N GLY A 103 -9.07 0.71 9.17
CA GLY A 103 -10.10 1.32 8.34
C GLY A 103 -9.88 1.17 6.83
N SER A 104 -8.71 0.71 6.41
CA SER A 104 -8.45 0.47 4.99
C SER A 104 -8.72 -0.98 4.64
N LYS A 105 -9.73 -1.21 3.80
CA LYS A 105 -10.08 -2.55 3.31
C LYS A 105 -9.30 -2.83 2.04
N LEU A 106 -8.41 -3.80 2.10
CA LEU A 106 -7.61 -4.26 0.97
C LEU A 106 -8.16 -5.57 0.44
N LYS A 107 -8.36 -5.63 -0.87
CA LYS A 107 -8.78 -6.82 -1.61
C LYS A 107 -7.76 -7.10 -2.71
N VAL A 108 -7.28 -8.33 -2.77
CA VAL A 108 -6.46 -8.85 -3.87
C VAL A 108 -7.26 -9.90 -4.60
N ASN A 109 -7.31 -9.84 -5.94
CA ASN A 109 -7.86 -10.90 -6.75
C ASN A 109 -6.75 -11.46 -7.66
N PHE A 110 -6.71 -12.77 -7.80
CA PHE A 110 -5.81 -13.47 -8.70
C PHE A 110 -6.54 -13.87 -9.97
N LEU A 111 -5.92 -13.58 -11.11
CA LEU A 111 -6.52 -13.70 -12.43
C LEU A 111 -5.67 -14.59 -13.33
N ASP A 112 -6.33 -15.23 -14.29
CA ASP A 112 -5.67 -15.95 -15.36
C ASP A 112 -5.11 -15.02 -16.47
N ALA A 113 -4.56 -15.59 -17.51
CA ALA A 113 -4.01 -14.85 -18.65
C ALA A 113 -5.09 -14.08 -19.44
N ALA A 114 -6.33 -14.53 -19.40
CA ALA A 114 -7.46 -13.84 -20.03
C ALA A 114 -8.02 -12.70 -19.16
N GLY A 115 -7.60 -12.60 -17.89
CA GLY A 115 -8.09 -11.62 -16.92
C GLY A 115 -9.35 -12.08 -16.18
N ALA A 116 -9.68 -13.37 -16.23
CA ALA A 116 -10.77 -13.93 -15.45
C ALA A 116 -10.32 -14.31 -14.04
N GLU A 117 -11.18 -14.11 -13.05
CA GLU A 117 -10.92 -14.55 -11.67
C GLU A 117 -10.86 -16.08 -11.62
N ILE A 118 -9.87 -16.60 -10.86
CA ILE A 118 -9.73 -18.04 -10.60
C ILE A 118 -10.44 -18.32 -9.26
N PRO A 119 -11.64 -18.92 -9.25
CA PRO A 119 -12.52 -18.94 -8.06
C PRO A 119 -11.89 -19.58 -6.83
N ASP A 120 -11.09 -20.65 -7.03
CA ASP A 120 -10.49 -21.42 -5.94
C ASP A 120 -9.21 -20.77 -5.36
N VAL A 121 -8.76 -19.65 -5.93
CA VAL A 121 -7.52 -18.98 -5.57
C VAL A 121 -7.78 -17.51 -5.24
N GLN A 122 -8.76 -17.25 -4.39
CA GLN A 122 -9.13 -15.89 -3.99
C GLN A 122 -9.01 -15.72 -2.47
N PRO A 123 -8.10 -14.84 -2.00
CA PRO A 123 -8.00 -14.54 -0.59
C PRO A 123 -9.16 -13.69 -0.10
N LYS A 124 -9.47 -13.80 1.18
CA LYS A 124 -10.42 -12.88 1.83
C LYS A 124 -9.83 -11.46 1.90
N PRO A 125 -10.68 -10.42 1.83
CA PRO A 125 -10.22 -9.05 2.07
C PRO A 125 -9.64 -8.89 3.47
N VAL A 126 -8.64 -8.01 3.60
CA VAL A 126 -7.95 -7.71 4.86
C VAL A 126 -8.17 -6.26 5.23
N ASN A 127 -8.42 -5.99 6.50
CA ASN A 127 -8.46 -4.64 7.04
C ASN A 127 -7.09 -4.30 7.63
N ILE A 128 -6.52 -3.18 7.19
CA ILE A 128 -5.19 -2.73 7.62
C ILE A 128 -5.19 -1.26 8.00
N THR A 129 -4.16 -0.88 8.73
CA THR A 129 -3.83 0.51 9.03
C THR A 129 -2.57 0.88 8.27
N LEU A 130 -2.66 1.89 7.41
CA LEU A 130 -1.52 2.49 6.73
C LEU A 130 -1.20 3.83 7.39
N LYS A 131 0.08 4.11 7.60
CA LYS A 131 0.55 5.39 8.13
C LYS A 131 1.56 6.02 7.18
N ARG A 132 1.66 7.35 7.22
CA ARG A 132 2.68 8.07 6.48
C ARG A 132 4.08 7.63 6.92
N ASN A 133 5.02 7.66 5.99
CA ASN A 133 6.42 7.35 6.23
C ASN A 133 6.67 5.95 6.84
N GLU A 134 5.73 5.03 6.67
CA GLU A 134 5.78 3.65 7.19
C GLU A 134 5.74 2.65 6.04
N LEU A 135 6.46 1.55 6.18
CA LEU A 135 6.40 0.41 5.28
C LEU A 135 5.45 -0.64 5.87
N THR A 136 4.47 -1.04 5.08
CA THR A 136 3.60 -2.18 5.39
C THR A 136 3.81 -3.25 4.32
N VAL A 137 4.05 -4.49 4.74
CA VAL A 137 4.17 -5.64 3.84
C VAL A 137 3.06 -6.62 4.14
N LEU A 138 2.30 -6.98 3.13
CA LEU A 138 1.33 -8.06 3.16
C LEU A 138 1.89 -9.24 2.36
N ARG A 139 2.02 -10.38 3.02
CA ARG A 139 2.48 -11.61 2.38
C ARG A 139 1.36 -12.63 2.35
N TYR A 140 0.94 -12.99 1.16
CA TYR A 140 -0.03 -14.03 0.87
C TYR A 140 0.70 -15.33 0.55
N VAL A 141 0.48 -16.37 1.32
CA VAL A 141 1.05 -17.69 1.08
C VAL A 141 -0.10 -18.66 0.81
N TYR A 142 -0.12 -19.20 -0.41
CA TYR A 142 -1.11 -20.21 -0.81
C TYR A 142 -0.50 -21.60 -0.65
N ASP A 143 -1.18 -22.50 0.03
CA ASP A 143 -0.71 -23.88 0.28
C ASP A 143 -1.35 -24.96 -0.63
N GLY A 144 -2.16 -24.51 -1.60
CA GLY A 144 -2.92 -25.38 -2.48
C GLY A 144 -4.41 -25.49 -2.11
N ASP A 145 -4.81 -25.01 -0.96
CA ASP A 145 -6.18 -25.04 -0.45
C ASP A 145 -6.61 -23.67 0.10
N LYS A 146 -5.78 -23.04 0.92
CA LYS A 146 -6.08 -21.79 1.59
C LYS A 146 -4.93 -20.79 1.54
N PHE A 147 -5.24 -19.54 1.87
CA PHE A 147 -4.26 -18.48 2.07
C PHE A 147 -3.94 -18.30 3.55
N THR A 148 -2.65 -18.17 3.84
CA THR A 148 -2.16 -17.58 5.09
C THR A 148 -1.67 -16.17 4.77
N ILE A 149 -2.11 -15.18 5.54
CA ILE A 149 -1.79 -13.78 5.30
C ILE A 149 -0.98 -13.25 6.47
N TYR A 150 0.21 -12.72 6.18
CA TYR A 150 1.09 -12.08 7.16
C TYR A 150 1.08 -10.58 6.93
N VAL A 151 1.00 -9.81 8.01
CA VAL A 151 1.12 -8.35 8.00
C VAL A 151 2.38 -7.96 8.77
N LEU A 152 3.29 -7.26 8.10
CA LEU A 152 4.55 -6.77 8.67
C LEU A 152 4.55 -5.25 8.57
N VAL A 153 4.90 -4.57 9.64
CA VAL A 153 4.93 -3.10 9.70
C VAL A 153 6.31 -2.64 10.15
N ASN A 154 6.86 -1.61 9.49
CA ASN A 154 8.18 -1.00 9.65
C ASN A 154 9.37 -1.73 8.99
N ASP A 155 10.48 -0.95 8.79
CA ASP A 155 11.74 -1.42 8.22
C ASP A 155 12.46 -2.48 9.06
N ASN A 156 12.21 -2.53 10.33
CA ASN A 156 12.62 -3.63 11.17
C ASN A 156 11.66 -4.78 10.90
N TRP A 157 12.14 -5.77 10.17
CA TRP A 157 11.49 -7.06 9.93
C TRP A 157 11.32 -7.85 11.25
N GLU A 158 10.94 -7.17 12.32
CA GLU A 158 10.44 -7.85 13.50
C GLU A 158 9.17 -8.55 13.06
N GLU A 159 9.18 -9.86 13.17
CA GLU A 159 8.00 -10.70 13.02
C GLU A 159 6.91 -10.14 13.92
N ILE A 160 6.10 -9.26 13.38
CA ILE A 160 4.82 -8.95 13.99
C ILE A 160 4.05 -10.26 13.81
N HIS A 161 3.82 -10.92 14.93
CA HIS A 161 3.12 -12.19 15.01
C HIS A 161 2.02 -12.25 13.97
N GLY A 162 2.12 -13.19 13.05
CA GLY A 162 1.16 -13.38 11.99
C GLY A 162 -0.25 -13.39 12.59
N MET A 163 -1.05 -12.41 12.22
CA MET A 163 -2.48 -12.55 12.45
C MET A 163 -2.99 -13.50 11.38
N GLU A 164 -3.19 -14.74 11.78
CA GLU A 164 -4.00 -15.69 11.02
C GLU A 164 -5.42 -15.10 11.02
N ILE A 165 -5.84 -14.59 9.88
CA ILE A 165 -7.20 -14.10 9.72
C ILE A 165 -8.00 -15.28 9.15
N ASP A 166 -8.71 -15.97 10.05
CA ASP A 166 -9.68 -17.01 9.69
C ASP A 166 -10.84 -16.45 8.84
#